data_56787daa8ec04c5fa2fd80ee9f8a1656
#
_entry.id   56787daa8ec04c5fa2fd80ee9f8a1656
#
_cell.length_a   1.000
_cell.length_b   1.000
_cell.length_c   1.000
_cell.angle_alpha   90.00
_cell.angle_beta   90.00
_cell.angle_gamma   90.00
#
_symmetry.space_group_name_H-M   'P 1'
#
loop_
_entity.id
_entity.type
_entity.pdbx_description
1 polymer ?
#
loop_
_entity_poly.entity_id
_entity_poly.type
_entity_poly.pdbx_seq_one_letter_code
_entity_poly.pdbx_strand_id
1 'polypeptide(L)'
;MGPLLFEPYYRPQVWGGRRLESVLGKRLPPSGQFGESWELSAHPLHISRVRRNHELAGQDLATLWSRSKQEFWGTSTLAPATFPWLVKFLDCDDYLSIQVHPDDKIASELIPSERGKTEIWVIVSAEPGAKVFIGLQPHVTRDRLRQAIQAGSLQACLNVFTPRPGDIFFIPPG
;
A
#
# COMPACT_ATOMS: atom_id res chain seq x y z
N MET A 1 -3.80 10.17 24.73
CA MET A 1 -4.79 10.03 23.62
C MET A 1 -5.31 8.60 23.63
N GLY A 2 -6.63 8.38 23.53
CA GLY A 2 -7.22 7.03 23.41
C GLY A 2 -7.13 6.47 21.99
N PRO A 3 -7.60 5.23 21.76
CA PRO A 3 -7.61 4.62 20.42
C PRO A 3 -8.41 5.46 19.42
N LEU A 4 -7.87 5.62 18.21
CA LEU A 4 -8.50 6.31 17.10
C LEU A 4 -8.98 5.30 16.07
N LEU A 5 -10.20 5.49 15.56
CA LEU A 5 -10.69 4.79 14.39
C LEU A 5 -10.87 5.81 13.27
N PHE A 6 -10.30 5.50 12.13
CA PHE A 6 -10.36 6.35 10.94
C PHE A 6 -11.44 5.89 9.97
N GLU A 7 -11.90 6.80 9.13
CA GLU A 7 -12.78 6.48 8.01
C GLU A 7 -11.96 5.82 6.90
N PRO A 8 -12.34 4.61 6.42
CA PRO A 8 -11.67 4.00 5.30
C PRO A 8 -11.97 4.77 4.01
N TYR A 9 -10.95 4.91 3.16
CA TYR A 9 -11.10 5.49 1.83
C TYR A 9 -11.02 4.41 0.76
N TYR A 10 -12.12 4.22 0.05
CA TYR A 10 -12.23 3.20 -1.00
C TYR A 10 -11.83 3.76 -2.35
N ARG A 11 -10.90 3.10 -3.02
CA ARG A 11 -10.42 3.51 -4.34
C ARG A 11 -10.89 2.51 -5.40
N PRO A 12 -11.67 2.99 -6.39
CA PRO A 12 -11.97 2.20 -7.58
C PRO A 12 -10.68 1.85 -8.33
N GLN A 13 -10.57 0.60 -8.75
CA GLN A 13 -9.46 0.11 -9.56
C GLN A 13 -10.00 -0.91 -10.55
N VAL A 14 -9.50 -0.89 -11.78
CA VAL A 14 -9.93 -1.82 -12.85
C VAL A 14 -9.62 -3.28 -12.52
N TRP A 15 -8.61 -3.51 -11.69
CA TRP A 15 -8.19 -4.84 -11.20
C TRP A 15 -8.83 -5.21 -9.86
N GLY A 16 -9.68 -4.34 -9.30
CA GLY A 16 -10.33 -4.56 -8.02
C GLY A 16 -11.55 -5.46 -8.13
N GLY A 17 -12.02 -5.92 -6.97
CA GLY A 17 -13.20 -6.76 -6.83
C GLY A 17 -14.20 -6.22 -5.80
N ARG A 18 -14.87 -7.16 -5.12
CA ARG A 18 -15.82 -6.89 -4.04
C ARG A 18 -15.49 -7.65 -2.74
N ARG A 19 -14.27 -8.21 -2.61
CA ARG A 19 -13.88 -8.97 -1.41
C ARG A 19 -13.62 -8.10 -0.20
N LEU A 20 -13.29 -6.83 -0.38
CA LEU A 20 -13.28 -5.87 0.72
C LEU A 20 -14.63 -5.87 1.46
N GLU A 21 -15.73 -6.07 0.74
CA GLU A 21 -17.08 -6.19 1.31
C GLU A 21 -17.37 -7.61 1.81
N SER A 22 -17.23 -8.62 0.94
CA SER A 22 -17.65 -9.99 1.22
C SER A 22 -16.77 -10.71 2.25
N VAL A 23 -15.46 -10.40 2.30
CA VAL A 23 -14.49 -11.02 3.21
C VAL A 23 -14.23 -10.17 4.45
N LEU A 24 -14.12 -8.85 4.28
CA LEU A 24 -13.73 -7.94 5.37
C LEU A 24 -14.93 -7.16 5.96
N GLY A 25 -16.13 -7.34 5.43
CA GLY A 25 -17.33 -6.66 5.92
C GLY A 25 -17.33 -5.14 5.73
N LYS A 26 -16.54 -4.62 4.78
CA LYS A 26 -16.49 -3.19 4.51
C LYS A 26 -17.72 -2.72 3.76
N ARG A 27 -18.15 -1.49 4.04
CA ARG A 27 -19.33 -0.89 3.39
C ARG A 27 -18.91 -0.17 2.13
N LEU A 28 -18.74 -0.89 1.05
CA LEU A 28 -18.44 -0.32 -0.26
C LEU A 28 -19.65 0.42 -0.85
N PRO A 29 -19.45 1.37 -1.76
CA PRO A 29 -20.53 1.88 -2.61
C PRO A 29 -21.26 0.73 -3.33
N PRO A 30 -22.56 0.90 -3.64
CA PRO A 30 -23.41 -0.20 -4.12
C PRO A 30 -22.99 -0.79 -5.46
N SER A 31 -22.22 -0.04 -6.26
CA SER A 31 -21.74 -0.46 -7.58
C SER A 31 -20.27 -0.15 -7.77
N GLY A 32 -19.63 -0.82 -8.73
CA GLY A 32 -18.23 -0.64 -9.08
C GLY A 32 -17.30 -1.64 -8.42
N GLN A 33 -16.08 -1.69 -8.93
CA GLN A 33 -14.97 -2.50 -8.43
C GLN A 33 -14.04 -1.63 -7.59
N PHE A 34 -13.59 -2.16 -6.45
CA PHE A 34 -12.70 -1.45 -5.54
C PHE A 34 -11.48 -2.29 -5.27
N GLY A 35 -10.31 -1.80 -5.67
CA GLY A 35 -9.06 -2.52 -5.46
C GLY A 35 -8.36 -2.14 -4.16
N GLU A 36 -8.67 -0.97 -3.59
CA GLU A 36 -7.97 -0.50 -2.38
C GLU A 36 -8.96 0.04 -1.34
N SER A 37 -8.65 -0.24 -0.07
CA SER A 37 -9.25 0.42 1.10
C SER A 37 -8.12 0.99 1.94
N TRP A 38 -7.95 2.32 1.94
CA TRP A 38 -6.96 2.99 2.75
C TRP A 38 -7.50 3.19 4.16
N GLU A 39 -6.84 2.54 5.12
CA GLU A 39 -7.26 2.55 6.52
C GLU A 39 -6.59 3.68 7.30
N LEU A 40 -5.35 4.00 6.94
CA LEU A 40 -4.56 5.03 7.60
C LEU A 40 -3.63 5.66 6.58
N SER A 41 -3.75 6.98 6.41
CA SER A 41 -2.99 7.73 5.41
C SER A 41 -2.86 9.20 5.79
N ALA A 42 -1.66 9.76 5.61
CA ALA A 42 -1.44 11.20 5.52
C ALA A 42 -0.95 11.60 4.11
N HIS A 43 -1.18 10.75 3.12
CA HIS A 43 -0.79 11.02 1.74
C HIS A 43 -1.63 12.16 1.14
N PRO A 44 -1.06 13.06 0.32
CA PRO A 44 -1.78 14.20 -0.26
C PRO A 44 -3.05 13.85 -1.04
N LEU A 45 -3.10 12.66 -1.67
CA LEU A 45 -4.32 12.19 -2.36
C LEU A 45 -5.48 11.93 -1.41
N HIS A 46 -5.21 11.52 -0.17
CA HIS A 46 -6.22 11.31 0.85
C HIS A 46 -5.59 11.31 2.24
N ILE A 47 -6.03 12.22 3.09
CA ILE A 47 -5.66 12.26 4.50
C ILE A 47 -6.80 11.68 5.31
N SER A 48 -6.52 10.62 6.09
CA SER A 48 -7.50 9.94 6.93
C SER A 48 -8.08 10.85 7.99
N ARG A 49 -9.40 10.75 8.21
CA ARG A 49 -10.13 11.50 9.24
C ARG A 49 -10.62 10.56 10.32
N VAL A 50 -10.54 11.03 11.57
CA VAL A 50 -11.04 10.27 12.73
C VAL A 50 -12.55 10.12 12.63
N ARG A 51 -13.01 8.88 12.55
CA ARG A 51 -14.44 8.52 12.53
C ARG A 51 -15.03 8.42 13.94
N ARG A 52 -14.26 7.86 14.88
CA ARG A 52 -14.71 7.58 16.23
C ARG A 52 -13.62 7.96 17.23
N ASN A 53 -13.91 8.84 18.06
CA ASN A 53 -13.38 9.35 19.30
C ASN A 53 -14.03 10.72 19.50
N HIS A 54 -14.83 10.89 20.54
CA HIS A 54 -15.73 12.05 20.69
C HIS A 54 -15.05 13.41 20.57
N GLU A 55 -13.83 13.55 21.09
CA GLU A 55 -13.11 14.83 21.10
C GLU A 55 -12.38 15.12 19.79
N LEU A 56 -12.01 14.07 19.04
CA LEU A 56 -11.16 14.18 17.86
C LEU A 56 -11.89 13.83 16.57
N ALA A 57 -13.19 13.49 16.64
CA ALA A 57 -13.97 13.12 15.46
C ALA A 57 -13.93 14.21 14.39
N GLY A 58 -13.70 13.82 13.13
CA GLY A 58 -13.57 14.71 11.98
C GLY A 58 -12.20 15.34 11.79
N GLN A 59 -11.31 15.31 12.80
CA GLN A 59 -9.95 15.82 12.65
C GLN A 59 -9.14 14.89 11.72
N ASP A 60 -8.28 15.48 10.90
CA ASP A 60 -7.43 14.73 10.00
C ASP A 60 -6.10 14.31 10.68
N LEU A 61 -5.55 13.20 10.19
CA LEU A 61 -4.33 12.60 10.73
C LEU A 61 -3.11 13.52 10.63
N ALA A 62 -2.98 14.32 9.57
CA ALA A 62 -1.82 15.20 9.40
C ALA A 62 -1.83 16.32 10.45
N THR A 63 -3.01 16.89 10.70
CA THR A 63 -3.21 17.88 11.78
C THR A 63 -2.93 17.28 13.15
N LEU A 64 -3.46 16.09 13.43
CA LEU A 64 -3.21 15.38 14.69
C LEU A 64 -1.72 15.05 14.86
N TRP A 65 -1.07 14.58 13.82
CA TRP A 65 0.37 14.30 13.84
C TRP A 65 1.20 15.54 14.16
N SER A 66 0.90 16.67 13.53
CA SER A 66 1.66 17.91 13.73
C SER A 66 1.50 18.46 15.17
N ARG A 67 0.33 18.31 15.77
CA ARG A 67 0.01 18.83 17.12
C ARG A 67 0.43 17.92 18.26
N SER A 68 0.34 16.61 18.05
CA SER A 68 0.45 15.60 19.12
C SER A 68 1.43 14.49 18.75
N LYS A 69 2.49 14.81 17.99
CA LYS A 69 3.47 13.83 17.50
C LYS A 69 3.99 12.91 18.60
N GLN A 70 4.28 13.42 19.78
CA GLN A 70 4.79 12.64 20.90
C GLN A 70 3.78 11.60 21.42
N GLU A 71 2.49 11.88 21.34
CA GLU A 71 1.45 10.93 21.74
C GLU A 71 1.35 9.74 20.78
N PHE A 72 1.71 9.94 19.51
CA PHE A 72 1.75 8.87 18.48
C PHE A 72 3.08 8.13 18.47
N TRP A 73 4.19 8.84 18.61
CA TRP A 73 5.54 8.31 18.36
C TRP A 73 6.34 8.06 19.62
N GLY A 74 5.84 8.56 20.76
CA GLY A 74 6.56 8.54 22.02
C GLY A 74 7.67 9.60 22.06
N THR A 75 8.64 9.38 22.91
CA THR A 75 9.74 10.32 23.17
C THR A 75 10.92 10.21 22.20
N SER A 76 10.82 9.38 21.16
CA SER A 76 11.90 9.22 20.19
C SER A 76 12.14 10.51 19.40
N THR A 77 13.40 10.93 19.34
CA THR A 77 13.84 12.09 18.55
C THR A 77 13.82 11.84 17.04
N LEU A 78 13.63 10.58 16.62
CA LEU A 78 13.60 10.16 15.23
C LEU A 78 12.22 10.25 14.58
N ALA A 79 11.25 10.89 15.23
CA ALA A 79 9.91 11.05 14.68
C ALA A 79 9.96 11.87 13.36
N PRO A 80 9.45 11.32 12.24
CA PRO A 80 9.48 12.00 10.96
C PRO A 80 8.61 13.28 10.96
N ALA A 81 8.90 14.21 10.04
CA ALA A 81 8.17 15.47 9.94
C ALA A 81 6.68 15.24 9.64
N THR A 82 6.39 14.31 8.76
CA THR A 82 5.02 13.89 8.38
C THR A 82 4.77 12.47 8.85
N PHE A 83 3.49 12.08 9.02
CA PHE A 83 3.12 10.71 9.33
C PHE A 83 3.64 9.77 8.23
N PRO A 84 4.42 8.72 8.57
CA PRO A 84 5.23 8.01 7.58
C PRO A 84 4.55 6.83 6.90
N TRP A 85 3.38 6.39 7.36
CA TRP A 85 2.79 5.15 6.92
C TRP A 85 1.51 5.34 6.12
N LEU A 86 1.31 4.43 5.17
CA LEU A 86 0.04 4.16 4.51
C LEU A 86 -0.33 2.71 4.80
N VAL A 87 -1.45 2.50 5.49
CA VAL A 87 -2.01 1.17 5.74
C VAL A 87 -3.23 0.98 4.86
N LYS A 88 -3.22 -0.07 4.04
CA LYS A 88 -4.32 -0.35 3.14
C LYS A 88 -4.59 -1.85 2.98
N PHE A 89 -5.82 -2.20 2.68
CA PHE A 89 -6.17 -3.49 2.10
C PHE A 89 -6.19 -3.39 0.59
N LEU A 90 -5.73 -4.46 -0.07
CA LEU A 90 -5.83 -4.64 -1.52
C LEU A 90 -6.77 -5.80 -1.82
N ASP A 91 -7.68 -5.60 -2.76
CA ASP A 91 -8.54 -6.63 -3.34
C ASP A 91 -8.12 -6.82 -4.80
N CYS A 92 -7.25 -7.81 -5.01
CA CYS A 92 -6.64 -8.10 -6.31
C CYS A 92 -7.47 -9.19 -7.02
N ASP A 93 -8.54 -8.78 -7.69
CA ASP A 93 -9.39 -9.68 -8.50
C ASP A 93 -8.75 -9.96 -9.87
N ASP A 94 -7.87 -9.08 -10.32
CA ASP A 94 -7.01 -9.24 -11.50
C ASP A 94 -5.58 -8.80 -11.19
N TYR A 95 -4.68 -8.95 -12.14
CA TYR A 95 -3.27 -8.57 -11.99
C TYR A 95 -3.09 -7.05 -11.86
N LEU A 96 -2.30 -6.68 -10.86
CA LEU A 96 -1.78 -5.33 -10.75
C LEU A 96 -0.65 -5.11 -11.75
N SER A 97 -0.38 -3.84 -12.08
CA SER A 97 0.81 -3.48 -12.84
C SER A 97 2.08 -3.93 -12.11
N ILE A 98 3.08 -4.37 -12.86
CA ILE A 98 4.41 -4.65 -12.33
C ILE A 98 5.08 -3.30 -12.05
N GLN A 99 5.56 -3.12 -10.82
CA GLN A 99 6.08 -1.84 -10.32
C GLN A 99 7.46 -2.02 -9.71
N VAL A 100 8.29 -1.00 -9.84
CA VAL A 100 9.52 -0.81 -9.07
C VAL A 100 9.37 0.46 -8.25
N HIS A 101 9.64 0.36 -6.96
CA HIS A 101 9.60 1.52 -6.09
C HIS A 101 11.02 2.08 -5.91
N PRO A 102 11.23 3.39 -6.11
CA PRO A 102 12.54 4.00 -5.90
C PRO A 102 12.91 4.04 -4.41
N ASP A 103 14.19 4.17 -4.12
CA ASP A 103 14.68 4.63 -2.82
C ASP A 103 14.47 6.14 -2.66
N ASP A 104 14.76 6.69 -1.48
CA ASP A 104 14.57 8.12 -1.18
C ASP A 104 15.37 9.03 -2.12
N LYS A 105 16.57 8.60 -2.53
CA LYS A 105 17.43 9.38 -3.41
C LYS A 105 16.80 9.48 -4.80
N ILE A 106 16.48 8.34 -5.40
CA ILE A 106 15.88 8.29 -6.74
C ILE A 106 14.49 8.95 -6.73
N ALA A 107 13.69 8.73 -5.67
CA ALA A 107 12.38 9.37 -5.54
C ALA A 107 12.49 10.89 -5.58
N SER A 108 13.40 11.48 -4.78
CA SER A 108 13.60 12.93 -4.72
C SER A 108 14.19 13.53 -6.01
N GLU A 109 14.97 12.76 -6.77
CA GLU A 109 15.48 13.17 -8.09
C GLU A 109 14.37 13.22 -9.15
N LEU A 110 13.38 12.29 -9.07
CA LEU A 110 12.26 12.23 -10.00
C LEU A 110 11.17 13.25 -9.66
N ILE A 111 10.80 13.33 -8.38
CA ILE A 111 9.77 14.23 -7.86
C ILE A 111 10.24 14.72 -6.48
N PRO A 112 10.67 15.98 -6.32
CA PRO A 112 11.29 16.48 -5.10
C PRO A 112 10.47 16.34 -3.81
N SER A 113 9.13 16.21 -3.91
CA SER A 113 8.24 16.03 -2.76
C SER A 113 8.04 14.55 -2.37
N GLU A 114 8.50 13.63 -3.19
CA GLU A 114 8.29 12.20 -2.99
C GLU A 114 9.42 11.54 -2.21
N ARG A 115 9.07 10.43 -1.57
CA ARG A 115 10.00 9.56 -0.83
C ARG A 115 10.03 8.19 -1.47
N GLY A 116 11.09 7.47 -1.16
CA GLY A 116 11.18 6.06 -1.48
C GLY A 116 10.04 5.27 -0.82
N LYS A 117 9.78 4.08 -1.35
CA LYS A 117 8.66 3.26 -0.90
C LYS A 117 9.13 1.86 -0.56
N THR A 118 9.16 1.57 0.73
CA THR A 118 9.28 0.21 1.27
C THR A 118 7.88 -0.30 1.58
N GLU A 119 7.58 -1.54 1.21
CA GLU A 119 6.29 -2.16 1.50
C GLU A 119 6.44 -3.46 2.28
N ILE A 120 5.41 -3.77 3.05
CA ILE A 120 5.20 -5.08 3.66
C ILE A 120 3.81 -5.54 3.24
N TRP A 121 3.72 -6.70 2.60
CA TRP A 121 2.45 -7.33 2.27
C TRP A 121 2.17 -8.48 3.20
N VAL A 122 0.97 -8.51 3.74
CA VAL A 122 0.44 -9.62 4.52
C VAL A 122 -0.73 -10.21 3.77
N ILE A 123 -0.66 -11.48 3.43
CA ILE A 123 -1.73 -12.17 2.71
C ILE A 123 -2.85 -12.50 3.70
N VAL A 124 -4.01 -11.88 3.52
CA VAL A 124 -5.20 -12.13 4.33
C VAL A 124 -6.00 -13.30 3.78
N SER A 125 -6.11 -13.38 2.45
CA SER A 125 -6.84 -14.42 1.74
C SER A 125 -6.20 -14.65 0.37
N ALA A 126 -6.25 -15.86 -0.15
CA ALA A 126 -5.79 -16.19 -1.49
C ALA A 126 -6.68 -17.25 -2.11
N GLU A 127 -7.10 -17.03 -3.36
CA GLU A 127 -7.86 -18.01 -4.12
C GLU A 127 -6.96 -19.11 -4.69
N PRO A 128 -7.51 -20.28 -5.00
CA PRO A 128 -6.78 -21.32 -5.73
C PRO A 128 -6.24 -20.77 -7.05
N GLY A 129 -4.93 -20.95 -7.28
CA GLY A 129 -4.25 -20.46 -8.49
C GLY A 129 -3.77 -19.02 -8.42
N ALA A 130 -4.00 -18.29 -7.31
CA ALA A 130 -3.44 -16.97 -7.09
C ALA A 130 -1.91 -16.98 -7.18
N LYS A 131 -1.34 -15.89 -7.69
CA LYS A 131 0.11 -15.73 -7.87
C LYS A 131 0.56 -14.36 -7.38
N VAL A 132 1.75 -14.33 -6.80
CA VAL A 132 2.46 -13.11 -6.45
C VAL A 132 3.79 -13.09 -7.18
N PHE A 133 4.11 -12.00 -7.87
CA PHE A 133 5.35 -11.81 -8.60
C PHE A 133 6.23 -10.83 -7.84
N ILE A 134 7.37 -11.28 -7.31
CA ILE A 134 8.28 -10.45 -6.51
C ILE A 134 9.73 -10.76 -6.83
N GLY A 135 10.47 -9.72 -7.18
CA GLY A 135 11.90 -9.77 -7.46
C GLY A 135 12.25 -10.48 -8.77
N LEU A 136 13.42 -10.16 -9.28
CA LEU A 136 13.95 -10.78 -10.49
C LEU A 136 14.51 -12.17 -10.20
N GLN A 137 14.40 -13.07 -11.17
CA GLN A 137 15.09 -14.36 -11.11
C GLN A 137 16.61 -14.15 -11.15
N PRO A 138 17.40 -14.99 -10.47
CA PRO A 138 18.85 -14.75 -10.26
C PRO A 138 19.70 -14.57 -11.53
N HIS A 139 19.24 -15.13 -12.65
CA HIS A 139 19.97 -15.10 -13.93
C HIS A 139 19.50 -14.00 -14.88
N VAL A 140 18.57 -13.14 -14.44
CA VAL A 140 18.05 -12.06 -15.28
C VAL A 140 19.05 -10.90 -15.31
N THR A 141 19.64 -10.67 -16.48
CA THR A 141 20.51 -9.52 -16.73
C THR A 141 19.68 -8.27 -17.09
N ARG A 142 20.34 -7.10 -17.01
CA ARG A 142 19.72 -5.83 -17.43
C ARG A 142 19.22 -5.88 -18.89
N ASP A 143 19.99 -6.49 -19.79
CA ASP A 143 19.60 -6.57 -21.21
C ASP A 143 18.44 -7.54 -21.42
N ARG A 144 18.42 -8.66 -20.70
CA ARG A 144 17.28 -9.57 -20.70
C ARG A 144 16.01 -8.89 -20.21
N LEU A 145 16.13 -8.12 -19.11
CA LEU A 145 15.02 -7.35 -18.56
C LEU A 145 14.48 -6.33 -19.58
N ARG A 146 15.39 -5.57 -20.22
CA ARG A 146 15.01 -4.58 -21.25
C ARG A 146 14.27 -5.22 -22.42
N GLN A 147 14.78 -6.36 -22.91
CA GLN A 147 14.12 -7.12 -23.98
C GLN A 147 12.74 -7.62 -23.57
N ALA A 148 12.60 -8.13 -22.33
CA ALA A 148 11.33 -8.61 -21.81
C ALA A 148 10.29 -7.49 -21.67
N ILE A 149 10.70 -6.30 -21.25
CA ILE A 149 9.84 -5.10 -21.20
C ILE A 149 9.35 -4.75 -22.60
N GLN A 150 10.26 -4.67 -23.59
CA GLN A 150 9.92 -4.34 -24.97
C GLN A 150 8.99 -5.38 -25.62
N ALA A 151 9.15 -6.65 -25.26
CA ALA A 151 8.34 -7.75 -25.75
C ALA A 151 7.02 -7.97 -24.99
N GLY A 152 6.73 -7.20 -23.92
CA GLY A 152 5.56 -7.41 -23.08
C GLY A 152 5.59 -8.72 -22.30
N SER A 153 6.77 -9.31 -22.07
CA SER A 153 6.95 -10.62 -21.42
C SER A 153 7.68 -10.53 -20.07
N LEU A 154 7.59 -9.38 -19.39
CA LEU A 154 8.31 -9.08 -18.16
C LEU A 154 8.06 -10.11 -17.04
N GLN A 155 6.86 -10.68 -16.97
CA GLN A 155 6.52 -11.72 -15.99
C GLN A 155 7.46 -12.93 -16.05
N ALA A 156 8.00 -13.27 -17.22
CA ALA A 156 8.97 -14.37 -17.38
C ALA A 156 10.33 -14.10 -16.69
N CYS A 157 10.58 -12.88 -16.27
CA CYS A 157 11.80 -12.49 -15.56
C CYS A 157 11.63 -12.46 -14.04
N LEU A 158 10.42 -12.65 -13.53
CA LEU A 158 10.09 -12.52 -12.11
C LEU A 158 9.99 -13.86 -11.40
N ASN A 159 10.34 -13.88 -10.11
CA ASN A 159 9.98 -14.99 -9.26
C ASN A 159 8.47 -15.02 -9.06
N VAL A 160 7.91 -16.24 -9.00
CA VAL A 160 6.47 -16.47 -8.82
C VAL A 160 6.26 -17.25 -7.54
N PHE A 161 5.37 -16.76 -6.69
CA PHE A 161 4.98 -17.40 -5.45
C PHE A 161 3.48 -17.73 -5.48
N THR A 162 3.10 -18.86 -4.88
CA THR A 162 1.71 -19.17 -4.60
C THR A 162 1.40 -18.68 -3.19
N PRO A 163 0.65 -17.57 -3.03
CA PRO A 163 0.41 -16.97 -1.72
C PRO A 163 -0.51 -17.85 -0.88
N ARG A 164 -0.33 -17.80 0.45
CA ARG A 164 -1.19 -18.43 1.44
C ARG A 164 -1.57 -17.40 2.50
N PRO A 165 -2.76 -17.48 3.09
CA PRO A 165 -3.11 -16.65 4.24
C PRO A 165 -2.04 -16.74 5.34
N GLY A 166 -1.57 -15.59 5.82
CA GLY A 166 -0.48 -15.46 6.80
C GLY A 166 0.91 -15.29 6.21
N ASP A 167 1.11 -15.48 4.91
CA ASP A 167 2.39 -15.15 4.27
C ASP A 167 2.69 -13.67 4.38
N ILE A 168 3.97 -13.34 4.58
CA ILE A 168 4.47 -11.97 4.66
C ILE A 168 5.57 -11.78 3.62
N PHE A 169 5.44 -10.75 2.80
CA PHE A 169 6.46 -10.34 1.84
C PHE A 169 7.00 -8.96 2.22
N PHE A 170 8.30 -8.87 2.40
CA PHE A 170 9.01 -7.59 2.57
C PHE A 170 9.56 -7.15 1.23
N ILE A 171 9.20 -5.96 0.79
CA ILE A 171 9.55 -5.39 -0.52
C ILE A 171 10.37 -4.12 -0.27
N PRO A 172 11.71 -4.22 -0.28
CA PRO A 172 12.58 -3.05 -0.18
C PRO A 172 12.49 -2.21 -1.46
N PRO A 173 12.92 -0.95 -1.43
CA PRO A 173 13.06 -0.13 -2.62
C PRO A 173 14.16 -0.68 -3.55
N GLY A 174 13.99 -0.55 -4.87
CA GLY A 174 14.96 -0.96 -5.90
C GLY A 174 14.58 -2.15 -6.75
#